data_835e83a507f4f0b86948b96844567b9a
#
_entry.id   835e83a507f4f0b86948b96844567b9a
#
_cell.length_a   1.000
_cell.length_b   1.000
_cell.length_c   1.000
_cell.angle_alpha   90.00
_cell.angle_beta   90.00
_cell.angle_gamma   90.00
#
_symmetry.space_group_name_H-M   'P 1'
#
loop_
_entity.id
_entity.type
_entity.pdbx_description
1 polymer ?
#
loop_
_entity_poly.entity_id
_entity_poly.type
_entity_poly.pdbx_seq_one_letter_code
_entity_poly.pdbx_strand_id
1 'polypeptide(L)'
;TVSTDGGVFFIDAAGESAQVTTPDVSTSNGVVHVIDKVLLPQAAIDALNGVLLFSITDTAVDNENLTSLVAALQLTGLDATLDAAGTFTVFAPTNDAFAAFLDGTPLDDFDTDEEIAALTQILLNHVIGTEIAAADLVMEGSGYASTLADGPIDGTNLSIYYNTADGVEFNGVSSVVDGGADVMATNGIIHV
;
A
#
# COMPACT_ATOMS: atom_id res chain seq x y z
N THR A 1 3.40 3.56 29.84
CA THR A 1 3.02 4.75 30.66
C THR A 1 1.77 4.42 31.46
N VAL A 2 1.65 4.96 32.65
CA VAL A 2 0.47 4.79 33.53
C VAL A 2 -0.23 6.15 33.62
N SER A 3 -1.54 6.18 33.41
CA SER A 3 -2.40 7.35 33.62
C SER A 3 -3.41 7.07 34.72
N THR A 4 -3.73 8.08 35.54
CA THR A 4 -4.67 7.96 36.64
C THR A 4 -5.88 8.91 36.51
N ASP A 5 -6.06 9.56 35.36
CA ASP A 5 -7.17 10.44 35.09
C ASP A 5 -8.44 9.62 34.77
N GLY A 6 -9.40 9.58 35.72
CA GLY A 6 -10.62 8.79 35.59
C GLY A 6 -10.51 7.27 35.84
N GLY A 7 -9.36 6.79 36.35
CA GLY A 7 -9.06 5.37 36.62
C GLY A 7 -7.59 5.06 36.44
N VAL A 8 -7.18 3.80 36.68
CA VAL A 8 -5.81 3.37 36.40
C VAL A 8 -5.75 2.76 35.00
N PHE A 9 -4.94 3.35 34.13
CA PHE A 9 -4.73 2.92 32.76
C PHE A 9 -3.25 2.62 32.52
N PHE A 10 -2.98 1.55 31.80
CA PHE A 10 -1.67 1.26 31.23
C PHE A 10 -1.71 1.60 29.75
N ILE A 11 -0.77 2.44 29.30
CA ILE A 11 -0.62 2.77 27.89
C ILE A 11 0.54 1.93 27.35
N ASP A 12 0.25 1.11 26.34
CA ASP A 12 1.23 0.25 25.69
C ASP A 12 2.10 1.03 24.68
N ALA A 13 2.91 0.31 23.92
CA ALA A 13 3.80 0.91 22.95
C ALA A 13 3.08 1.39 21.67
N ALA A 14 1.88 0.85 21.37
CA ALA A 14 1.02 1.32 20.30
C ALA A 14 0.22 2.58 20.65
N GLY A 15 0.32 3.05 21.91
CA GLY A 15 -0.48 4.16 22.40
C GLY A 15 -1.91 3.77 22.83
N GLU A 16 -2.24 2.47 22.78
CA GLU A 16 -3.52 1.94 23.25
C GLU A 16 -3.56 1.89 24.78
N SER A 17 -4.73 2.17 25.36
CA SER A 17 -4.92 2.16 26.79
C SER A 17 -5.69 0.94 27.26
N ALA A 18 -5.15 0.20 28.24
CA ALA A 18 -5.83 -0.86 28.95
C ALA A 18 -6.26 -0.34 30.34
N GLN A 19 -7.53 -0.50 30.69
CA GLN A 19 -8.06 -0.11 31.97
C GLN A 19 -7.94 -1.23 32.99
N VAL A 20 -7.55 -0.89 34.22
CA VAL A 20 -7.64 -1.82 35.36
C VAL A 20 -9.11 -1.97 35.77
N THR A 21 -9.69 -3.12 35.49
CA THR A 21 -11.09 -3.44 35.80
C THR A 21 -11.27 -3.99 37.22
N THR A 22 -10.25 -4.72 37.72
CA THR A 22 -10.22 -5.19 39.12
C THR A 22 -8.81 -4.99 39.66
N PRO A 23 -8.61 -4.00 40.54
CA PRO A 23 -7.32 -3.75 41.18
C PRO A 23 -7.07 -4.67 42.37
N ASP A 24 -5.82 -4.79 42.77
CA ASP A 24 -5.34 -5.27 44.07
C ASP A 24 -5.84 -6.67 44.48
N VAL A 25 -6.01 -7.58 43.54
CA VAL A 25 -6.31 -8.99 43.84
C VAL A 25 -5.08 -9.62 44.50
N SER A 26 -5.16 -9.79 45.83
CA SER A 26 -4.03 -10.34 46.63
C SER A 26 -3.86 -11.82 46.39
N THR A 27 -2.61 -12.24 46.19
CA THR A 27 -2.16 -13.63 46.09
C THR A 27 -1.10 -13.92 47.14
N SER A 28 -0.72 -15.20 47.32
CA SER A 28 0.31 -15.59 48.30
C SER A 28 1.71 -15.05 47.98
N ASN A 29 1.97 -14.65 46.74
CA ASN A 29 3.29 -14.20 46.25
C ASN A 29 3.25 -12.84 45.54
N GLY A 30 2.12 -12.10 45.57
CA GLY A 30 2.04 -10.80 44.93
C GLY A 30 0.60 -10.26 44.82
N VAL A 31 0.43 -9.31 43.92
CA VAL A 31 -0.86 -8.68 43.61
C VAL A 31 -1.12 -8.82 42.10
N VAL A 32 -2.34 -9.12 41.75
CA VAL A 32 -2.82 -9.18 40.36
C VAL A 32 -3.78 -8.02 40.09
N HIS A 33 -3.58 -7.32 39.01
CA HIS A 33 -4.53 -6.37 38.47
C HIS A 33 -5.16 -6.94 37.20
N VAL A 34 -6.47 -7.00 37.15
CA VAL A 34 -7.19 -7.43 35.94
C VAL A 34 -7.35 -6.23 35.02
N ILE A 35 -7.00 -6.40 33.77
CA ILE A 35 -7.11 -5.37 32.73
C ILE A 35 -8.06 -5.82 31.62
N ASP A 36 -8.66 -4.88 30.90
CA ASP A 36 -9.65 -5.12 29.84
C ASP A 36 -9.06 -5.41 28.47
N LYS A 37 -7.74 -5.15 28.29
CA LYS A 37 -7.04 -5.36 27.03
C LYS A 37 -5.65 -5.95 27.24
N VAL A 38 -5.13 -6.60 26.20
CA VAL A 38 -3.74 -7.09 26.16
C VAL A 38 -2.81 -5.91 25.92
N LEU A 39 -1.73 -5.82 26.69
CA LEU A 39 -0.67 -4.84 26.51
C LEU A 39 0.38 -5.38 25.54
N LEU A 40 0.64 -4.67 24.45
CA LEU A 40 1.61 -5.07 23.45
C LEU A 40 2.94 -4.31 23.65
N PRO A 41 4.07 -5.01 23.86
CA PRO A 41 5.39 -4.38 23.81
C PRO A 41 5.74 -3.99 22.37
N GLN A 42 6.58 -2.94 22.20
CA GLN A 42 6.97 -2.46 20.86
C GLN A 42 7.50 -3.59 19.97
N ALA A 43 8.33 -4.48 20.52
CA ALA A 43 8.85 -5.63 19.77
C ALA A 43 7.76 -6.60 19.26
N ALA A 44 6.63 -6.71 19.99
CA ALA A 44 5.51 -7.51 19.52
C ALA A 44 4.72 -6.78 18.42
N ILE A 45 4.60 -5.45 18.53
CA ILE A 45 3.99 -4.61 17.49
C ILE A 45 4.82 -4.67 16.21
N ASP A 46 6.14 -4.51 16.34
CA ASP A 46 7.07 -4.59 15.20
C ASP A 46 7.02 -5.98 14.55
N ALA A 47 6.95 -7.05 15.36
CA ALA A 47 6.82 -8.42 14.86
C ALA A 47 5.46 -8.68 14.20
N LEU A 48 4.37 -8.12 14.76
CA LEU A 48 3.04 -8.22 14.16
C LEU A 48 2.94 -7.41 12.87
N ASN A 49 3.49 -6.21 12.84
CA ASN A 49 3.58 -5.42 11.61
C ASN A 49 4.41 -6.14 10.55
N GLY A 50 5.51 -6.80 10.95
CA GLY A 50 6.31 -7.62 10.05
C GLY A 50 5.64 -8.92 9.58
N VAL A 51 4.65 -9.43 10.33
CA VAL A 51 3.85 -10.62 9.98
C VAL A 51 2.57 -10.25 9.20
N LEU A 52 2.06 -9.03 9.42
CA LEU A 52 0.84 -8.53 8.78
C LEU A 52 1.12 -7.61 7.59
N LEU A 53 2.38 -7.41 7.21
CA LEU A 53 2.70 -6.75 5.96
C LEU A 53 2.39 -7.72 4.82
N PHE A 54 1.39 -7.37 4.06
CA PHE A 54 1.00 -8.04 2.82
C PHE A 54 1.92 -7.58 1.68
N SER A 55 2.05 -8.40 0.66
CA SER A 55 2.65 -7.97 -0.60
C SER A 55 1.84 -6.82 -1.23
N ILE A 56 2.37 -6.22 -2.29
CA ILE A 56 1.63 -5.22 -3.06
C ILE A 56 0.31 -5.81 -3.57
N THR A 57 0.35 -7.05 -4.07
CA THR A 57 -0.85 -7.74 -4.57
C THR A 57 -1.86 -8.01 -3.45
N ASP A 58 -1.42 -8.54 -2.30
CA ASP A 58 -2.30 -8.78 -1.16
C ASP A 58 -2.94 -7.48 -0.65
N THR A 59 -2.14 -6.41 -0.54
CA THR A 59 -2.61 -5.09 -0.11
C THR A 59 -3.65 -4.52 -1.09
N ALA A 60 -3.47 -4.75 -2.40
CA ALA A 60 -4.44 -4.34 -3.40
C ALA A 60 -5.74 -5.15 -3.32
N VAL A 61 -5.66 -6.45 -3.02
CA VAL A 61 -6.83 -7.35 -2.85
C VAL A 61 -7.70 -6.91 -1.68
N ASP A 62 -7.11 -6.44 -0.58
CA ASP A 62 -7.83 -5.97 0.60
C ASP A 62 -8.47 -4.58 0.41
N ASN A 63 -8.19 -3.90 -0.71
CA ASN A 63 -8.73 -2.57 -0.99
C ASN A 63 -9.90 -2.63 -2.00
N GLU A 64 -11.11 -2.34 -1.53
CA GLU A 64 -12.34 -2.35 -2.34
C GLU A 64 -12.30 -1.38 -3.54
N ASN A 65 -11.46 -0.34 -3.50
CA ASN A 65 -11.29 0.62 -4.59
C ASN A 65 -10.34 0.14 -5.69
N LEU A 66 -9.66 -1.00 -5.51
CA LEU A 66 -8.64 -1.53 -6.42
C LEU A 66 -9.03 -2.87 -7.07
N THR A 67 -10.29 -3.28 -6.96
CA THR A 67 -10.76 -4.58 -7.48
C THR A 67 -10.55 -4.72 -8.99
N SER A 68 -10.69 -3.65 -9.78
CA SER A 68 -10.42 -3.64 -11.21
C SER A 68 -8.93 -3.80 -11.52
N LEU A 69 -8.05 -3.16 -10.73
CA LEU A 69 -6.60 -3.35 -10.82
C LEU A 69 -6.22 -4.81 -10.54
N VAL A 70 -6.76 -5.39 -9.47
CA VAL A 70 -6.50 -6.80 -9.11
C VAL A 70 -6.93 -7.75 -10.24
N ALA A 71 -8.13 -7.54 -10.81
CA ALA A 71 -8.59 -8.34 -11.95
C ALA A 71 -7.66 -8.20 -13.17
N ALA A 72 -7.19 -6.99 -13.48
CA ALA A 72 -6.25 -6.74 -14.57
C ALA A 72 -4.87 -7.37 -14.32
N LEU A 73 -4.37 -7.32 -13.09
CA LEU A 73 -3.11 -7.99 -12.70
C LEU A 73 -3.21 -9.50 -12.86
N GLN A 74 -4.32 -10.11 -12.44
CA GLN A 74 -4.56 -11.54 -12.59
C GLN A 74 -4.69 -11.96 -14.05
N LEU A 75 -5.39 -11.18 -14.88
CA LEU A 75 -5.55 -11.43 -16.30
C LEU A 75 -4.20 -11.41 -17.04
N THR A 76 -3.30 -10.51 -16.66
CA THR A 76 -1.97 -10.35 -17.27
C THR A 76 -0.89 -11.23 -16.63
N GLY A 77 -1.18 -11.89 -15.47
CA GLY A 77 -0.21 -12.66 -14.69
C GLY A 77 0.83 -11.79 -13.98
N LEU A 78 0.62 -10.47 -13.90
CA LEU A 78 1.50 -9.54 -13.17
C LEU A 78 1.33 -9.61 -11.66
N ASP A 79 0.25 -10.18 -11.16
CA ASP A 79 0.04 -10.46 -9.74
C ASP A 79 1.20 -11.25 -9.14
N ALA A 80 1.64 -12.32 -9.80
CA ALA A 80 2.80 -13.10 -9.37
C ALA A 80 4.11 -12.29 -9.40
N THR A 81 4.26 -11.35 -10.32
CA THR A 81 5.43 -10.48 -10.41
C THR A 81 5.47 -9.47 -9.27
N LEU A 82 4.31 -8.87 -8.94
CA LEU A 82 4.17 -7.91 -7.84
C LEU A 82 4.05 -8.59 -6.47
N ASP A 83 3.89 -9.91 -6.42
CA ASP A 83 3.97 -10.71 -5.19
C ASP A 83 5.38 -11.18 -4.88
N ALA A 84 6.27 -11.15 -5.87
CA ALA A 84 7.66 -11.57 -5.72
C ALA A 84 8.45 -10.63 -4.80
N ALA A 85 9.53 -11.16 -4.21
CA ALA A 85 10.46 -10.36 -3.43
C ALA A 85 11.12 -9.30 -4.33
N GLY A 86 11.12 -8.06 -3.86
CA GLY A 86 11.67 -6.91 -4.58
C GLY A 86 11.40 -5.62 -3.84
N THR A 87 11.66 -4.52 -4.53
CA THR A 87 11.28 -3.17 -4.09
C THR A 87 10.56 -2.50 -5.24
N PHE A 88 9.26 -2.28 -5.10
CA PHE A 88 8.44 -1.67 -6.13
C PHE A 88 7.75 -0.40 -5.62
N THR A 89 7.45 0.51 -6.53
CA THR A 89 6.43 1.54 -6.33
C THR A 89 5.34 1.31 -7.36
N VAL A 90 4.10 1.19 -6.89
CA VAL A 90 2.93 1.00 -7.75
C VAL A 90 2.02 2.21 -7.64
N PHE A 91 1.78 2.88 -8.76
CA PHE A 91 0.72 3.88 -8.89
C PHE A 91 -0.56 3.14 -9.25
N ALA A 92 -1.40 2.91 -8.25
CA ALA A 92 -2.57 2.02 -8.35
C ALA A 92 -3.81 2.80 -8.84
N PRO A 93 -4.26 2.61 -10.09
CA PRO A 93 -5.48 3.25 -10.57
C PRO A 93 -6.71 2.69 -9.85
N THR A 94 -7.59 3.58 -9.42
CA THR A 94 -8.87 3.22 -8.78
C THR A 94 -9.83 2.54 -9.76
N ASN A 95 -10.89 1.93 -9.22
CA ASN A 95 -11.96 1.36 -10.04
C ASN A 95 -12.58 2.40 -10.98
N ASP A 96 -12.73 3.66 -10.53
CA ASP A 96 -13.27 4.75 -11.36
C ASP A 96 -12.31 5.11 -12.50
N ALA A 97 -10.99 5.12 -12.24
CA ALA A 97 -9.97 5.33 -13.27
C ALA A 97 -10.01 4.20 -14.32
N PHE A 98 -10.14 2.95 -13.88
CA PHE A 98 -10.31 1.81 -14.77
C PHE A 98 -11.59 1.90 -15.59
N ALA A 99 -12.73 2.25 -14.97
CA ALA A 99 -13.99 2.42 -15.68
C ALA A 99 -13.90 3.50 -16.76
N ALA A 100 -13.21 4.60 -16.48
CA ALA A 100 -12.96 5.66 -17.46
C ALA A 100 -12.03 5.20 -18.60
N PHE A 101 -10.99 4.42 -18.30
CA PHE A 101 -10.06 3.87 -19.29
C PHE A 101 -10.73 2.85 -20.21
N LEU A 102 -11.55 1.95 -19.65
CA LEU A 102 -12.21 0.88 -20.38
C LEU A 102 -13.39 1.38 -21.22
N ASP A 103 -13.93 2.56 -20.94
CA ASP A 103 -15.07 3.19 -21.66
C ASP A 103 -16.25 2.21 -21.89
N GLY A 104 -16.55 1.40 -20.86
CA GLY A 104 -17.60 0.41 -20.86
C GLY A 104 -17.25 -0.96 -21.46
N THR A 105 -16.01 -1.17 -21.90
CA THR A 105 -15.51 -2.49 -22.30
C THR A 105 -15.18 -3.33 -21.08
N PRO A 106 -15.76 -4.52 -20.87
CA PRO A 106 -15.38 -5.38 -19.76
C PRO A 106 -13.94 -5.89 -19.89
N LEU A 107 -13.25 -6.11 -18.77
CA LEU A 107 -11.93 -6.74 -18.77
C LEU A 107 -11.97 -8.18 -19.34
N ASP A 108 -13.10 -8.87 -19.20
CA ASP A 108 -13.32 -10.21 -19.73
C ASP A 108 -13.33 -10.28 -21.29
N ASP A 109 -13.47 -9.12 -21.94
CA ASP A 109 -13.42 -9.01 -23.40
C ASP A 109 -11.97 -8.91 -23.94
N PHE A 110 -10.97 -8.78 -23.05
CA PHE A 110 -9.54 -8.85 -23.40
C PHE A 110 -9.12 -10.32 -23.51
N ASP A 111 -9.37 -10.93 -24.65
CA ASP A 111 -9.22 -12.37 -24.86
C ASP A 111 -8.12 -12.74 -25.89
N THR A 112 -7.53 -11.75 -26.56
CA THR A 112 -6.41 -11.96 -27.48
C THR A 112 -5.06 -11.71 -26.83
N ASP A 113 -4.04 -12.42 -27.29
CA ASP A 113 -2.66 -12.25 -26.81
C ASP A 113 -2.17 -10.79 -26.99
N GLU A 114 -2.60 -10.11 -28.05
CA GLU A 114 -2.25 -8.72 -28.34
C GLU A 114 -2.89 -7.74 -27.35
N GLU A 115 -4.15 -7.95 -26.98
CA GLU A 115 -4.86 -7.10 -25.99
C GLU A 115 -4.29 -7.30 -24.59
N ILE A 116 -4.04 -8.55 -24.20
CA ILE A 116 -3.40 -8.88 -22.92
C ILE A 116 -1.99 -8.28 -22.87
N ALA A 117 -1.20 -8.38 -23.96
CA ALA A 117 0.12 -7.76 -24.01
C ALA A 117 0.05 -6.23 -23.92
N ALA A 118 -0.92 -5.59 -24.57
CA ALA A 118 -1.12 -4.15 -24.47
C ALA A 118 -1.51 -3.74 -23.03
N LEU A 119 -2.44 -4.45 -22.39
CA LEU A 119 -2.83 -4.22 -21.01
C LEU A 119 -1.64 -4.42 -20.05
N THR A 120 -0.81 -5.45 -20.30
CA THR A 120 0.42 -5.71 -19.55
C THR A 120 1.36 -4.51 -19.59
N GLN A 121 1.61 -3.93 -20.77
CA GLN A 121 2.46 -2.74 -20.92
C GLN A 121 1.86 -1.51 -20.21
N ILE A 122 0.55 -1.34 -20.26
CA ILE A 122 -0.15 -0.27 -19.53
C ILE A 122 0.06 -0.43 -18.02
N LEU A 123 -0.13 -1.63 -17.48
CA LEU A 123 0.08 -1.91 -16.05
C LEU A 123 1.54 -1.73 -15.65
N LEU A 124 2.49 -2.24 -16.44
CA LEU A 124 3.92 -2.05 -16.18
C LEU A 124 4.35 -0.58 -16.22
N ASN A 125 3.64 0.27 -16.97
CA ASN A 125 3.87 1.72 -16.94
C ASN A 125 3.43 2.40 -15.64
N HIS A 126 2.67 1.70 -14.79
CA HIS A 126 2.31 2.15 -13.45
C HIS A 126 3.24 1.58 -12.36
N VAL A 127 4.27 0.83 -12.73
CA VAL A 127 5.19 0.18 -11.79
C VAL A 127 6.60 0.72 -11.98
N ILE A 128 7.25 1.08 -10.89
CA ILE A 128 8.66 1.45 -10.82
C ILE A 128 9.40 0.37 -10.02
N GLY A 129 10.58 -0.05 -10.47
CA GLY A 129 11.41 -1.09 -9.85
C GLY A 129 12.24 -0.62 -8.67
N THR A 130 11.88 0.48 -8.03
CA THR A 130 12.48 1.02 -6.80
C THR A 130 11.39 1.57 -5.90
N GLU A 131 11.65 1.61 -4.61
CA GLU A 131 10.74 2.23 -3.64
C GLU A 131 10.92 3.75 -3.66
N ILE A 132 9.83 4.49 -3.86
CA ILE A 132 9.79 5.96 -3.88
C ILE A 132 8.62 6.40 -3.00
N ALA A 133 8.93 7.02 -1.86
CA ALA A 133 7.90 7.61 -1.00
C ALA A 133 7.39 8.95 -1.59
N ALA A 134 6.17 9.33 -1.25
CA ALA A 134 5.60 10.61 -1.67
C ALA A 134 6.48 11.79 -1.21
N ALA A 135 7.12 11.69 -0.04
CA ALA A 135 8.03 12.71 0.45
C ALA A 135 9.27 12.88 -0.44
N ASP A 136 9.77 11.81 -1.05
CA ASP A 136 10.92 11.87 -1.96
C ASP A 136 10.54 12.59 -3.26
N LEU A 137 9.36 12.29 -3.82
CA LEU A 137 8.82 13.00 -4.99
C LEU A 137 8.65 14.50 -4.69
N VAL A 138 8.11 14.85 -3.51
CA VAL A 138 7.93 16.24 -3.09
C VAL A 138 9.28 16.95 -2.93
N MET A 139 10.31 16.30 -2.42
CA MET A 139 11.65 16.87 -2.28
C MET A 139 12.32 17.13 -3.63
N GLU A 140 12.10 16.28 -4.61
CA GLU A 140 12.63 16.44 -5.96
C GLU A 140 11.86 17.51 -6.79
N GLY A 141 10.58 17.73 -6.47
CA GLY A 141 9.71 18.72 -7.08
C GLY A 141 9.05 18.26 -8.37
N SER A 142 9.80 18.13 -9.45
CA SER A 142 9.29 17.57 -10.72
C SER A 142 10.39 16.80 -11.45
N GLY A 143 10.00 15.72 -12.12
CA GLY A 143 10.98 14.85 -12.76
C GLY A 143 10.35 13.75 -13.59
N TYR A 144 11.18 12.78 -13.93
CA TYR A 144 10.79 11.57 -14.66
C TYR A 144 11.26 10.35 -13.88
N ALA A 145 10.37 9.41 -13.67
CA ALA A 145 10.69 8.10 -13.10
C ALA A 145 10.58 7.01 -14.18
N SER A 146 11.58 6.13 -14.26
CA SER A 146 11.58 5.02 -15.22
C SER A 146 10.65 3.93 -14.73
N THR A 147 9.69 3.53 -15.56
CA THR A 147 8.74 2.46 -15.28
C THR A 147 9.27 1.09 -15.70
N LEU A 148 8.52 0.03 -15.43
CA LEU A 148 8.86 -1.31 -15.92
C LEU A 148 8.32 -1.60 -17.34
N ALA A 149 7.53 -0.69 -17.92
CA ALA A 149 7.04 -0.84 -19.29
C ALA A 149 8.17 -0.68 -20.32
N ASP A 150 8.13 -1.48 -21.36
CA ASP A 150 9.09 -1.42 -22.45
C ASP A 150 8.99 -0.12 -23.23
N GLY A 151 10.12 0.50 -23.49
CA GLY A 151 10.24 1.68 -24.34
C GLY A 151 10.25 1.34 -25.83
N PRO A 152 10.18 2.37 -26.69
CA PRO A 152 10.15 2.17 -28.13
C PRO A 152 11.49 1.68 -28.74
N ILE A 153 12.55 1.69 -27.95
CA ILE A 153 13.89 1.21 -28.34
C ILE A 153 14.19 -0.01 -27.45
N ASP A 154 14.65 -1.08 -28.07
CA ASP A 154 14.98 -2.33 -27.39
C ASP A 154 15.97 -2.10 -26.23
N GLY A 155 15.64 -2.62 -25.05
CA GLY A 155 16.41 -2.44 -23.82
C GLY A 155 16.21 -1.07 -23.13
N THR A 156 15.21 -0.28 -23.53
CA THR A 156 14.80 0.95 -22.80
C THR A 156 13.44 0.77 -22.16
N ASN A 157 13.18 1.57 -21.14
CA ASN A 157 11.88 1.61 -20.45
C ASN A 157 11.16 2.93 -20.73
N LEU A 158 9.84 2.92 -20.60
CA LEU A 158 9.04 4.13 -20.55
C LEU A 158 9.33 4.92 -19.26
N SER A 159 8.94 6.18 -19.25
CA SER A 159 9.05 7.04 -18.07
C SER A 159 7.73 7.76 -17.82
N ILE A 160 7.39 7.89 -16.56
CA ILE A 160 6.27 8.71 -16.10
C ILE A 160 6.82 10.07 -15.64
N TYR A 161 6.19 11.17 -16.07
CA TYR A 161 6.48 12.50 -15.56
C TYR A 161 5.71 12.72 -14.27
N TYR A 162 6.35 13.32 -13.26
CA TYR A 162 5.67 13.75 -12.04
C TYR A 162 5.94 15.22 -11.74
N ASN A 163 4.97 15.87 -11.09
CA ASN A 163 5.04 17.25 -10.63
C ASN A 163 4.39 17.33 -9.24
N THR A 164 4.99 18.10 -8.34
CA THR A 164 4.53 18.20 -6.95
C THR A 164 4.21 19.62 -6.51
N ALA A 165 4.03 20.55 -7.45
CA ALA A 165 3.73 21.95 -7.15
C ALA A 165 2.39 22.14 -6.42
N ASP A 166 1.37 21.33 -6.76
CA ASP A 166 0.02 21.36 -6.18
C ASP A 166 -0.43 19.97 -5.66
N GLY A 167 0.51 19.17 -5.16
CA GLY A 167 0.32 17.76 -4.83
C GLY A 167 1.07 16.86 -5.81
N VAL A 168 1.07 15.55 -5.58
CA VAL A 168 1.74 14.62 -6.50
C VAL A 168 0.82 14.35 -7.69
N GLU A 169 1.21 14.85 -8.85
CA GLU A 169 0.50 14.71 -10.12
C GLU A 169 1.38 13.97 -11.14
N PHE A 170 0.78 13.08 -11.93
CA PHE A 170 1.47 12.29 -12.95
C PHE A 170 0.96 12.64 -14.35
N ASN A 171 1.89 12.88 -15.27
CA ASN A 171 1.63 13.20 -16.67
C ASN A 171 0.64 14.39 -16.89
N GLY A 172 0.38 15.20 -15.84
CA GLY A 172 -0.54 16.33 -15.89
C GLY A 172 -2.03 15.92 -15.94
N VAL A 173 -2.37 14.68 -15.57
CA VAL A 173 -3.75 14.17 -15.72
C VAL A 173 -4.23 13.31 -14.53
N SER A 174 -3.33 12.78 -13.70
CA SER A 174 -3.69 11.96 -12.55
C SER A 174 -2.95 12.41 -11.31
N SER A 175 -3.56 12.24 -10.15
CA SER A 175 -2.99 12.60 -8.85
C SER A 175 -3.26 11.52 -7.83
N VAL A 176 -2.42 11.45 -6.80
CA VAL A 176 -2.64 10.55 -5.67
C VAL A 176 -3.88 11.02 -4.90
N VAL A 177 -4.78 10.09 -4.59
CA VAL A 177 -6.00 10.39 -3.82
C VAL A 177 -5.67 10.71 -2.36
N ASP A 178 -6.55 11.46 -1.69
CA ASP A 178 -6.38 11.78 -0.27
C ASP A 178 -6.30 10.51 0.57
N GLY A 179 -5.20 10.35 1.32
CA GLY A 179 -4.94 9.16 2.14
C GLY A 179 -4.47 7.93 1.36
N GLY A 180 -4.27 8.05 0.04
CA GLY A 180 -3.77 6.96 -0.81
C GLY A 180 -2.26 6.97 -1.04
N ALA A 181 -1.53 7.90 -0.42
CA ALA A 181 -0.08 7.94 -0.51
C ALA A 181 0.58 7.00 0.51
N ASP A 182 1.75 6.45 0.13
CA ASP A 182 2.64 5.67 1.01
C ASP A 182 1.96 4.46 1.69
N VAL A 183 1.06 3.76 1.00
CA VAL A 183 0.51 2.50 1.50
C VAL A 183 1.60 1.43 1.44
N MET A 184 2.09 1.04 2.62
CA MET A 184 3.25 0.15 2.76
C MET A 184 2.89 -1.31 2.47
N ALA A 185 3.77 -2.00 1.74
CA ALA A 185 3.73 -3.43 1.50
C ALA A 185 5.10 -4.07 1.84
N THR A 186 5.18 -5.40 1.93
CA THR A 186 6.45 -6.11 2.22
C THR A 186 7.50 -5.94 1.14
N ASN A 187 7.09 -5.65 -0.07
CA ASN A 187 7.93 -5.56 -1.25
C ASN A 187 7.80 -4.21 -1.98
N GLY A 188 7.34 -3.15 -1.29
CA GLY A 188 7.32 -1.81 -1.83
C GLY A 188 6.23 -0.89 -1.27
N ILE A 189 5.88 0.12 -2.03
CA ILE A 189 4.90 1.17 -1.70
C ILE A 189 3.84 1.25 -2.80
N ILE A 190 2.60 1.51 -2.39
CA ILE A 190 1.47 1.77 -3.28
C ILE A 190 1.03 3.22 -3.10
N HIS A 191 0.83 3.93 -4.20
CA HIS A 191 0.15 5.22 -4.25
C HIS A 191 -1.13 5.05 -5.07
N VAL A 192 -2.28 5.29 -4.44
CA VAL A 192 -3.61 5.15 -5.05
C VAL A 192 -4.07 6.48 -5.67
#